data_0391aaf9bd5a7aa2f425d63a4a59f5a8
#
_entry.id   0391aaf9bd5a7aa2f425d63a4a59f5a8
#
_cell.length_a   1.000
_cell.length_b   1.000
_cell.length_c   1.000
_cell.angle_alpha   90.00
_cell.angle_beta   90.00
_cell.angle_gamma   90.00
#
_symmetry.space_group_name_H-M   'P 1'
#
loop_
_entity.id
_entity.type
_entity.pdbx_description
1 polymer ?
#
loop_
_entity_poly.entity_id
_entity_poly.type
_entity_poly.pdbx_seq_one_letter_code
_entity_poly.pdbx_strand_id
1 'polypeptide(L)'
;MLIELKNNRYFIWEKGRSFMKKVVIIGGGYAGIYALRELVKEKNIKITLIDKHTYHNLQPEVYDLIANKSNFAEVTIDLTTLCMGFNHNYLEFKNLKVRRIDQEAKKIYTEEEEIVEFDYLIMAAGTRTFFPTTIPGLNNADDIKKLHRAITFKQSFEQQLFTKIKDEAKQCADTRIVVVGAGLSGVEIAAEMAYYSNKFFERGNFSCDNLKISLISSSVTILPGLSKQLINISQERLKSLGINIITNTKLVKVEDGYCYFSNGTKINHSFVIFTGGVEASTITAELEDVEKNGRGQIVVNEYMQTDKYENIFAIGDIAVIKNRKGEIMPPNVTIARISGTDAGKNVLNMIDGKSLIKSNPKLDGILIALGGKYAAGDIFGLLTVKGRIAYEIKKYVFSSYRKPLLKLIKVGYNKLKRL
;
A
#
# COMPACT_ATOMS: atom_id res chain seq x y z
N MET A 1 -32.14 29.92 -30.97
CA MET A 1 -33.14 29.53 -31.97
C MET A 1 -34.47 29.40 -31.21
N LEU A 2 -35.44 30.29 -31.50
CA LEU A 2 -36.79 30.24 -30.89
C LEU A 2 -37.63 29.23 -31.69
N ILE A 3 -38.18 28.24 -31.01
CA ILE A 3 -39.16 27.32 -31.59
C ILE A 3 -40.51 27.66 -30.94
N GLU A 4 -41.47 28.10 -31.74
CA GLU A 4 -42.82 28.38 -31.30
C GLU A 4 -43.62 27.09 -31.25
N LEU A 5 -44.05 26.68 -30.04
CA LEU A 5 -44.99 25.57 -29.87
C LEU A 5 -46.40 26.09 -29.59
N LYS A 6 -47.41 25.51 -30.27
CA LYS A 6 -48.85 25.80 -30.10
C LYS A 6 -49.21 25.81 -28.60
N ASN A 7 -49.30 26.95 -27.98
CA ASN A 7 -49.89 27.34 -26.70
C ASN A 7 -49.07 28.40 -25.94
N ASN A 8 -48.51 29.37 -26.65
CA ASN A 8 -47.88 30.57 -26.04
C ASN A 8 -46.97 30.33 -24.81
N ARG A 9 -46.18 29.29 -24.78
CA ARG A 9 -45.11 29.12 -23.82
C ARG A 9 -43.78 29.11 -24.52
N TYR A 10 -42.98 30.19 -24.34
CA TYR A 10 -41.60 30.28 -24.82
C TYR A 10 -40.72 29.41 -23.93
N PHE A 11 -40.14 28.37 -24.45
CA PHE A 11 -39.00 27.67 -23.79
C PHE A 11 -37.71 28.37 -24.22
N ILE A 12 -37.11 29.08 -23.25
CA ILE A 12 -35.72 29.52 -23.42
C ILE A 12 -34.86 28.28 -23.27
N TRP A 13 -34.24 27.83 -24.35
CA TRP A 13 -33.16 26.86 -24.30
C TRP A 13 -31.98 27.59 -23.66
N GLU A 14 -31.72 27.37 -22.36
CA GLU A 14 -30.46 27.74 -21.72
C GLU A 14 -29.33 27.02 -22.46
N LYS A 15 -28.52 27.80 -23.22
CA LYS A 15 -27.22 27.39 -23.67
C LYS A 15 -26.40 27.03 -22.42
N GLY A 16 -26.12 25.71 -22.23
CA GLY A 16 -25.12 25.27 -21.27
C GLY A 16 -25.64 24.56 -20.04
N ARG A 17 -26.39 23.49 -20.15
CA ARG A 17 -26.21 22.38 -19.19
C ARG A 17 -24.88 21.71 -19.57
N SER A 18 -23.78 22.24 -19.06
CA SER A 18 -22.55 21.50 -19.00
C SER A 18 -22.85 20.22 -18.24
N PHE A 19 -22.87 19.07 -18.94
CA PHE A 19 -22.98 17.80 -18.26
C PHE A 19 -21.82 17.71 -17.27
N MET A 20 -22.15 17.50 -15.99
CA MET A 20 -21.18 17.38 -14.92
C MET A 20 -20.16 16.30 -15.28
N LYS A 21 -18.86 16.64 -15.31
CA LYS A 21 -17.80 15.70 -15.63
C LYS A 21 -17.74 14.60 -14.58
N LYS A 22 -17.62 13.35 -15.03
CA LYS A 22 -17.56 12.15 -14.21
C LYS A 22 -16.09 11.74 -14.05
N VAL A 23 -15.57 11.79 -12.84
CA VAL A 23 -14.21 11.33 -12.50
C VAL A 23 -14.31 10.08 -11.65
N VAL A 24 -13.71 8.99 -12.11
CA VAL A 24 -13.68 7.74 -11.37
C VAL A 24 -12.27 7.45 -10.89
N ILE A 25 -12.12 7.07 -9.62
CA ILE A 25 -10.87 6.60 -9.02
C ILE A 25 -11.05 5.13 -8.68
N ILE A 26 -10.19 4.25 -9.21
CA ILE A 26 -10.14 2.83 -8.84
C ILE A 26 -9.01 2.62 -7.85
N GLY A 27 -9.35 2.40 -6.58
CA GLY A 27 -8.44 2.15 -5.47
C GLY A 27 -8.42 3.28 -4.43
N GLY A 28 -8.87 2.96 -3.22
CA GLY A 28 -8.89 3.83 -2.04
C GLY A 28 -7.60 3.76 -1.20
N GLY A 29 -6.45 3.45 -1.83
CA GLY A 29 -5.13 3.49 -1.20
C GLY A 29 -4.57 4.90 -1.05
N TYR A 30 -3.28 5.01 -0.66
CA TYR A 30 -2.61 6.31 -0.49
C TYR A 30 -2.76 7.20 -1.72
N ALA A 31 -2.43 6.70 -2.91
CA ALA A 31 -2.49 7.50 -4.13
C ALA A 31 -3.91 7.98 -4.46
N GLY A 32 -4.90 7.08 -4.39
CA GLY A 32 -6.30 7.40 -4.66
C GLY A 32 -6.88 8.43 -3.69
N ILE A 33 -6.56 8.34 -2.40
CA ILE A 33 -6.98 9.32 -1.40
C ILE A 33 -6.35 10.69 -1.65
N TYR A 34 -5.08 10.76 -2.08
CA TYR A 34 -4.45 12.03 -2.40
C TYR A 34 -5.05 12.65 -3.68
N ALA A 35 -5.37 11.85 -4.70
CA ALA A 35 -6.11 12.32 -5.87
C ALA A 35 -7.51 12.82 -5.48
N LEU A 36 -8.24 12.07 -4.65
CA LEU A 36 -9.54 12.46 -4.14
C LEU A 36 -9.51 13.82 -3.40
N ARG A 37 -8.48 14.05 -2.56
CA ARG A 37 -8.31 15.32 -1.83
C ARG A 37 -8.12 16.53 -2.74
N GLU A 38 -7.56 16.35 -3.92
CA GLU A 38 -7.48 17.42 -4.92
C GLU A 38 -8.83 17.60 -5.63
N LEU A 39 -9.45 16.52 -6.08
CA LEU A 39 -10.69 16.55 -6.85
C LEU A 39 -11.87 17.17 -6.08
N VAL A 40 -11.98 16.92 -4.77
CA VAL A 40 -13.10 17.47 -3.95
C VAL A 40 -13.05 19.00 -3.79
N LYS A 41 -11.99 19.67 -4.27
CA LYS A 41 -11.91 21.13 -4.33
C LYS A 41 -12.84 21.70 -5.40
N GLU A 42 -13.06 20.97 -6.51
CA GLU A 42 -14.03 21.34 -7.55
C GLU A 42 -15.41 20.79 -7.21
N LYS A 43 -16.44 21.66 -7.13
CA LYS A 43 -17.78 21.29 -6.67
C LYS A 43 -18.70 20.80 -7.78
N ASN A 44 -18.37 21.10 -9.03
CA ASN A 44 -19.23 20.86 -10.20
C ASN A 44 -18.82 19.59 -10.98
N ILE A 45 -18.17 18.63 -10.33
CA ILE A 45 -17.83 17.33 -10.91
C ILE A 45 -18.46 16.20 -10.08
N LYS A 46 -18.79 15.09 -10.73
CA LYS A 46 -19.17 13.85 -10.04
C LYS A 46 -17.90 13.03 -9.82
N ILE A 47 -17.64 12.64 -8.55
CA ILE A 47 -16.48 11.83 -8.18
C ILE A 47 -16.99 10.49 -7.65
N THR A 48 -16.52 9.39 -8.24
CA THR A 48 -16.78 8.04 -7.74
C THR A 48 -15.48 7.38 -7.34
N LEU A 49 -15.33 7.06 -6.07
CA LEU A 49 -14.23 6.22 -5.56
C LEU A 49 -14.71 4.78 -5.51
N ILE A 50 -14.00 3.88 -6.21
CA ILE A 50 -14.30 2.44 -6.21
C ILE A 50 -13.16 1.70 -5.51
N ASP A 51 -13.48 0.87 -4.53
CA ASP A 51 -12.54 -0.09 -3.94
C ASP A 51 -13.28 -1.38 -3.55
N LYS A 52 -12.62 -2.52 -3.75
CA LYS A 52 -13.13 -3.82 -3.34
C LYS A 52 -13.16 -4.03 -1.82
N HIS A 53 -12.44 -3.19 -1.07
CA HIS A 53 -12.43 -3.15 0.38
C HIS A 53 -13.14 -1.89 0.88
N THR A 54 -13.83 -1.99 1.99
CA THR A 54 -14.48 -0.84 2.65
C THR A 54 -13.51 0.08 3.37
N TYR A 55 -12.22 -0.27 3.37
CA TYR A 55 -11.20 0.45 4.14
C TYR A 55 -9.91 0.67 3.33
N HIS A 56 -9.26 1.79 3.59
CA HIS A 56 -7.87 2.04 3.22
C HIS A 56 -6.96 1.38 4.25
N ASN A 57 -6.11 0.48 3.78
CA ASN A 57 -5.09 -0.17 4.58
C ASN A 57 -3.85 0.72 4.72
N LEU A 58 -3.46 1.05 5.95
CA LEU A 58 -2.23 1.78 6.26
C LEU A 58 -1.06 0.80 6.25
N GLN A 59 -0.63 0.41 5.04
CA GLN A 59 0.31 -0.69 4.79
C GLN A 59 1.58 -0.69 5.67
N PRO A 60 2.29 0.43 5.91
CA PRO A 60 3.47 0.44 6.75
C PRO A 60 3.18 0.11 8.23
N GLU A 61 1.94 0.27 8.67
CA GLU A 61 1.52 0.05 10.07
C GLU A 61 1.00 -1.38 10.32
N VAL A 62 0.81 -2.18 9.26
CA VAL A 62 0.40 -3.60 9.39
C VAL A 62 1.45 -4.41 10.17
N TYR A 63 2.72 -4.03 10.07
CA TYR A 63 3.79 -4.69 10.83
C TYR A 63 3.67 -4.43 12.34
N ASP A 64 3.19 -3.24 12.73
CA ASP A 64 2.86 -2.90 14.11
C ASP A 64 1.66 -3.69 14.64
N LEU A 65 0.68 -4.02 13.76
CA LEU A 65 -0.44 -4.90 14.11
C LEU A 65 0.03 -6.33 14.43
N ILE A 66 0.94 -6.89 13.62
CA ILE A 66 1.52 -8.22 13.85
C ILE A 66 2.31 -8.23 15.18
N ALA A 67 3.00 -7.15 15.50
CA ALA A 67 3.78 -6.98 16.72
C ALA A 67 2.96 -6.48 17.94
N ASN A 68 1.63 -6.52 17.90
CA ASN A 68 0.77 -6.02 18.99
C ASN A 68 1.05 -4.56 19.43
N LYS A 69 1.60 -3.74 18.57
CA LYS A 69 1.80 -2.31 18.82
C LYS A 69 0.60 -1.47 18.41
N SER A 70 -0.20 -1.99 17.48
CA SER A 70 -1.40 -1.36 16.94
C SER A 70 -2.55 -2.36 16.87
N ASN A 71 -3.77 -1.85 16.89
CA ASN A 71 -4.98 -2.63 16.65
C ASN A 71 -5.54 -2.40 15.22
N PHE A 72 -6.56 -3.15 14.83
CA PHE A 72 -7.18 -3.06 13.50
C PHE A 72 -7.64 -1.62 13.15
N ALA A 73 -8.28 -0.92 14.07
CA ALA A 73 -8.78 0.43 13.83
C ALA A 73 -7.64 1.46 13.68
N GLU A 74 -6.44 1.15 14.18
CA GLU A 74 -5.28 2.02 14.02
C GLU A 74 -4.58 1.87 12.67
N VAL A 75 -4.74 0.72 12.02
CA VAL A 75 -4.11 0.42 10.73
C VAL A 75 -5.07 0.55 9.53
N THR A 76 -6.30 1.02 9.77
CA THR A 76 -7.32 1.18 8.72
C THR A 76 -7.99 2.56 8.78
N ILE A 77 -8.53 2.96 7.63
CA ILE A 77 -9.35 4.16 7.45
C ILE A 77 -10.61 3.73 6.73
N ASP A 78 -11.79 3.86 7.34
CA ASP A 78 -13.06 3.54 6.70
C ASP A 78 -13.35 4.48 5.54
N LEU A 79 -13.55 3.94 4.35
CA LEU A 79 -13.71 4.71 3.10
C LEU A 79 -15.11 5.34 3.00
N THR A 80 -16.13 4.68 3.52
CA THR A 80 -17.51 5.22 3.50
C THR A 80 -17.58 6.50 4.31
N THR A 81 -17.20 6.44 5.56
CA THR A 81 -17.24 7.62 6.46
C THR A 81 -16.22 8.68 6.06
N LEU A 82 -15.06 8.28 5.46
CA LEU A 82 -14.11 9.22 4.89
C LEU A 82 -14.74 10.04 3.76
N CYS A 83 -15.38 9.39 2.77
CA CYS A 83 -16.03 10.07 1.66
C CYS A 83 -17.18 10.96 2.14
N MET A 84 -18.01 10.48 3.06
CA MET A 84 -19.07 11.29 3.68
C MET A 84 -18.52 12.49 4.47
N GLY A 85 -17.28 12.40 4.96
CA GLY A 85 -16.62 13.47 5.71
C GLY A 85 -16.20 14.66 4.85
N PHE A 86 -16.00 14.47 3.57
CA PHE A 86 -15.72 15.57 2.65
C PHE A 86 -16.98 16.45 2.44
N ASN A 87 -16.76 17.74 2.25
CA ASN A 87 -17.82 18.67 1.89
C ASN A 87 -17.98 18.72 0.36
N HIS A 88 -18.56 17.63 -0.21
CA HIS A 88 -18.78 17.49 -1.65
C HIS A 88 -20.07 16.72 -1.92
N ASN A 89 -21.02 17.36 -2.64
CA ASN A 89 -22.37 16.80 -2.82
C ASN A 89 -22.45 15.64 -3.81
N TYR A 90 -21.48 15.52 -4.72
CA TYR A 90 -21.45 14.54 -5.79
C TYR A 90 -20.25 13.58 -5.65
N LEU A 91 -19.79 13.36 -4.41
CA LEU A 91 -18.81 12.34 -4.08
C LEU A 91 -19.53 11.08 -3.60
N GLU A 92 -19.21 9.96 -4.24
CA GLU A 92 -19.74 8.65 -3.93
C GLU A 92 -18.59 7.67 -3.69
N PHE A 93 -18.70 6.84 -2.66
CA PHE A 93 -17.86 5.64 -2.48
C PHE A 93 -18.69 4.41 -2.87
N LYS A 94 -18.11 3.56 -3.73
CA LYS A 94 -18.69 2.27 -4.12
C LYS A 94 -17.76 1.14 -3.71
N ASN A 95 -18.23 0.28 -2.81
CA ASN A 95 -17.51 -0.95 -2.45
C ASN A 95 -17.81 -2.02 -3.49
N LEU A 96 -17.09 -1.98 -4.60
CA LEU A 96 -17.29 -2.83 -5.77
C LEU A 96 -15.93 -3.38 -6.25
N LYS A 97 -15.95 -4.56 -6.86
CA LYS A 97 -14.78 -5.13 -7.49
C LYS A 97 -14.87 -4.95 -9.01
N VAL A 98 -13.95 -4.16 -9.57
CA VAL A 98 -13.87 -3.94 -11.01
C VAL A 98 -13.43 -5.22 -11.71
N ARG A 99 -14.19 -5.62 -12.75
CA ARG A 99 -13.96 -6.81 -13.57
C ARG A 99 -13.39 -6.44 -14.95
N ARG A 100 -13.90 -5.39 -15.59
CA ARG A 100 -13.51 -4.94 -16.94
C ARG A 100 -13.57 -3.42 -17.06
N ILE A 101 -12.66 -2.87 -17.84
CA ILE A 101 -12.62 -1.45 -18.20
C ILE A 101 -12.73 -1.37 -19.73
N ASP A 102 -13.74 -0.64 -20.20
CA ASP A 102 -13.91 -0.33 -21.62
C ASP A 102 -13.48 1.12 -21.83
N GLN A 103 -12.30 1.30 -22.36
CA GLN A 103 -11.64 2.60 -22.50
C GLN A 103 -12.36 3.46 -23.55
N GLU A 104 -12.79 2.85 -24.66
CA GLU A 104 -13.45 3.53 -25.77
C GLU A 104 -14.87 3.96 -25.40
N ALA A 105 -15.63 3.03 -24.79
CA ALA A 105 -16.99 3.33 -24.30
C ALA A 105 -16.98 4.15 -22.99
N LYS A 106 -15.81 4.32 -22.35
CA LYS A 106 -15.63 4.99 -21.05
C LYS A 106 -16.51 4.39 -19.96
N LYS A 107 -16.52 3.06 -19.86
CA LYS A 107 -17.34 2.29 -18.92
C LYS A 107 -16.51 1.32 -18.12
N ILE A 108 -16.85 1.20 -16.86
CA ILE A 108 -16.29 0.23 -15.91
C ILE A 108 -17.37 -0.76 -15.57
N TYR A 109 -17.07 -2.05 -15.68
CA TYR A 109 -17.95 -3.15 -15.32
C TYR A 109 -17.44 -3.82 -14.06
N THR A 110 -18.33 -4.09 -13.11
CA THR A 110 -17.98 -4.70 -11.84
C THR A 110 -18.43 -6.17 -11.76
N GLU A 111 -17.94 -6.91 -10.75
CA GLU A 111 -18.39 -8.28 -10.49
C GLU A 111 -19.85 -8.31 -10.04
N GLU A 112 -20.33 -7.22 -9.44
CA GLU A 112 -21.72 -7.03 -8.99
C GLU A 112 -22.67 -6.56 -10.11
N GLU A 113 -22.23 -6.68 -11.39
CA GLU A 113 -22.97 -6.30 -12.60
C GLU A 113 -23.35 -4.81 -12.68
N GLU A 114 -22.72 -3.95 -11.88
CA GLU A 114 -22.89 -2.51 -11.97
C GLU A 114 -22.00 -1.92 -13.08
N ILE A 115 -22.53 -0.92 -13.81
CA ILE A 115 -21.81 -0.18 -14.83
C ILE A 115 -21.60 1.25 -14.34
N VAL A 116 -20.33 1.68 -14.29
CA VAL A 116 -19.93 3.04 -13.91
C VAL A 116 -19.30 3.73 -15.10
N GLU A 117 -19.89 4.85 -15.54
CA GLU A 117 -19.36 5.66 -16.64
C GLU A 117 -18.37 6.70 -16.12
N PHE A 118 -17.38 7.06 -16.94
CA PHE A 118 -16.40 8.08 -16.62
C PHE A 118 -16.06 8.99 -17.82
N ASP A 119 -15.75 10.25 -17.57
CA ASP A 119 -15.05 11.12 -18.50
C ASP A 119 -13.52 11.01 -18.27
N TYR A 120 -13.11 10.90 -16.99
CA TYR A 120 -11.72 10.74 -16.55
C TYR A 120 -11.60 9.56 -15.60
N LEU A 121 -10.55 8.77 -15.79
CA LEU A 121 -10.27 7.60 -14.96
C LEU A 121 -8.89 7.73 -14.29
N ILE A 122 -8.82 7.48 -12.99
CA ILE A 122 -7.58 7.41 -12.23
C ILE A 122 -7.40 5.99 -11.69
N MET A 123 -6.41 5.28 -12.22
CA MET A 123 -6.01 3.95 -11.78
C MET A 123 -5.08 4.07 -10.57
N ALA A 124 -5.54 3.64 -9.39
CA ALA A 124 -4.82 3.73 -8.11
C ALA A 124 -4.84 2.41 -7.31
N ALA A 125 -5.06 1.27 -7.98
CA ALA A 125 -5.31 -0.03 -7.36
C ALA A 125 -4.06 -0.69 -6.74
N GLY A 126 -2.90 -0.03 -6.79
CA GLY A 126 -1.66 -0.44 -6.13
C GLY A 126 -1.08 -1.75 -6.64
N THR A 127 -0.34 -2.43 -5.76
CA THR A 127 0.39 -3.67 -6.05
C THR A 127 -0.03 -4.80 -5.13
N ARG A 128 0.31 -6.03 -5.53
CA ARG A 128 0.22 -7.25 -4.73
C ARG A 128 1.60 -7.89 -4.61
N THR A 129 1.77 -8.79 -3.66
CA THR A 129 3.00 -9.60 -3.57
C THR A 129 3.12 -10.46 -4.82
N PHE A 130 4.28 -10.39 -5.46
CA PHE A 130 4.63 -11.26 -6.59
C PHE A 130 5.16 -12.59 -6.05
N PHE A 131 4.46 -13.68 -6.35
CA PHE A 131 4.90 -15.04 -6.03
C PHE A 131 5.43 -15.72 -7.30
N PRO A 132 6.76 -15.83 -7.49
CA PRO A 132 7.32 -16.52 -8.64
C PRO A 132 6.84 -17.98 -8.74
N THR A 133 6.22 -18.34 -9.85
CA THR A 133 5.78 -19.71 -10.11
C THR A 133 6.94 -20.69 -10.29
N THR A 134 8.13 -20.16 -10.51
CA THR A 134 9.38 -20.92 -10.64
C THR A 134 9.92 -21.45 -9.31
N ILE A 135 9.34 -21.05 -8.18
CA ILE A 135 9.70 -21.54 -6.84
C ILE A 135 8.59 -22.46 -6.34
N PRO A 136 8.74 -23.79 -6.40
CA PRO A 136 7.74 -24.74 -5.95
C PRO A 136 7.38 -24.53 -4.48
N GLY A 137 6.09 -24.62 -4.15
CA GLY A 137 5.56 -24.51 -2.79
C GLY A 137 5.51 -23.09 -2.21
N LEU A 138 6.01 -22.08 -2.92
CA LEU A 138 6.02 -20.69 -2.43
C LEU A 138 4.63 -20.09 -2.27
N ASN A 139 3.63 -20.57 -3.00
CA ASN A 139 2.23 -20.17 -2.86
C ASN A 139 1.64 -20.45 -1.47
N ASN A 140 2.28 -21.32 -0.68
CA ASN A 140 1.91 -21.61 0.70
C ASN A 140 2.55 -20.62 1.70
N ALA A 141 3.44 -19.74 1.25
CA ALA A 141 4.03 -18.72 2.12
C ALA A 141 3.04 -17.63 2.50
N ASP A 142 3.25 -17.04 3.67
CA ASP A 142 2.43 -15.96 4.19
C ASP A 142 2.66 -14.65 3.45
N ASP A 143 1.56 -14.04 2.99
CA ASP A 143 1.52 -12.70 2.39
C ASP A 143 0.94 -11.70 3.40
N ILE A 144 1.80 -11.11 4.21
CA ILE A 144 1.38 -10.13 5.21
C ILE A 144 1.13 -8.72 4.65
N LYS A 145 1.27 -8.52 3.35
CA LYS A 145 0.86 -7.26 2.71
C LYS A 145 -0.67 -7.11 2.69
N LYS A 146 -1.41 -8.20 2.63
CA LYS A 146 -2.88 -8.20 2.71
C LYS A 146 -3.33 -8.27 4.16
N LEU A 147 -4.08 -7.27 4.61
CA LEU A 147 -4.46 -7.12 6.03
C LEU A 147 -5.15 -8.36 6.61
N HIS A 148 -6.10 -8.98 5.88
CA HIS A 148 -6.77 -10.19 6.35
C HIS A 148 -5.77 -11.36 6.54
N ARG A 149 -4.79 -11.52 5.64
CA ARG A 149 -3.74 -12.54 5.80
C ARG A 149 -2.79 -12.21 6.94
N ALA A 150 -2.47 -10.94 7.15
CA ALA A 150 -1.67 -10.49 8.30
C ALA A 150 -2.37 -10.81 9.64
N ILE A 151 -3.69 -10.64 9.71
CA ILE A 151 -4.48 -11.02 10.90
C ILE A 151 -4.48 -12.52 11.11
N THR A 152 -4.74 -13.32 10.07
CA THR A 152 -4.70 -14.79 10.15
C THR A 152 -3.32 -15.28 10.57
N PHE A 153 -2.27 -14.74 9.93
CA PHE A 153 -0.88 -15.04 10.30
C PHE A 153 -0.61 -14.72 11.78
N LYS A 154 -0.99 -13.53 12.25
CA LYS A 154 -0.82 -13.12 13.65
C LYS A 154 -1.47 -14.12 14.60
N GLN A 155 -2.72 -14.53 14.33
CA GLN A 155 -3.43 -15.51 15.16
C GLN A 155 -2.70 -16.86 15.20
N SER A 156 -2.29 -17.38 14.03
CA SER A 156 -1.57 -18.66 13.95
C SER A 156 -0.20 -18.60 14.64
N PHE A 157 0.51 -17.48 14.46
CA PHE A 157 1.80 -17.24 15.12
C PHE A 157 1.67 -17.19 16.64
N GLU A 158 0.70 -16.45 17.18
CA GLU A 158 0.46 -16.35 18.61
C GLU A 158 0.00 -17.70 19.18
N GLN A 159 -0.89 -18.39 18.48
CA GLN A 159 -1.32 -19.73 18.88
C GLN A 159 -0.12 -20.69 18.98
N GLN A 160 0.72 -20.75 17.96
CA GLN A 160 1.93 -21.58 17.93
C GLN A 160 2.89 -21.22 19.07
N LEU A 161 3.12 -19.91 19.26
CA LEU A 161 4.07 -19.39 20.23
C LEU A 161 3.63 -19.71 21.70
N PHE A 162 2.31 -19.65 21.96
CA PHE A 162 1.76 -19.75 23.32
C PHE A 162 1.20 -21.12 23.65
N THR A 163 1.13 -22.06 22.70
CA THR A 163 0.55 -23.40 22.94
C THR A 163 1.23 -24.11 24.11
N LYS A 164 2.53 -24.04 24.26
CA LYS A 164 3.29 -24.71 25.32
C LYS A 164 3.47 -23.89 26.61
N ILE A 165 3.11 -22.63 26.64
CA ILE A 165 3.17 -21.81 27.85
C ILE A 165 2.12 -22.29 28.89
N LYS A 166 1.07 -22.94 28.43
CA LYS A 166 0.03 -23.54 29.29
C LYS A 166 0.51 -24.78 30.04
N ASP A 167 1.55 -25.46 29.53
CA ASP A 167 2.17 -26.59 30.20
C ASP A 167 3.21 -26.07 31.21
N GLU A 168 3.39 -26.79 32.34
CA GLU A 168 4.22 -26.40 33.49
C GLU A 168 5.71 -26.06 33.16
N ALA A 169 6.14 -26.35 31.93
CA ALA A 169 7.53 -26.17 31.47
C ALA A 169 7.97 -24.72 31.28
N LYS A 170 7.06 -23.74 31.31
CA LYS A 170 7.35 -22.29 31.08
C LYS A 170 8.26 -21.99 29.87
N GLN A 171 8.19 -22.83 28.83
CA GLN A 171 8.97 -22.67 27.60
C GLN A 171 8.05 -22.44 26.40
N CYS A 172 8.49 -21.60 25.45
CA CYS A 172 7.78 -21.45 24.17
C CYS A 172 7.94 -22.71 23.31
N ALA A 173 6.98 -22.94 22.40
CA ALA A 173 7.09 -23.96 21.37
C ALA A 173 8.29 -23.71 20.46
N ASP A 174 8.91 -24.78 19.91
CA ASP A 174 9.89 -24.64 18.83
C ASP A 174 9.20 -23.97 17.64
N THR A 175 9.53 -22.71 17.44
CA THR A 175 8.90 -21.85 16.43
C THR A 175 9.98 -21.24 15.55
N ARG A 176 9.94 -21.55 14.27
CA ARG A 176 10.93 -21.11 13.28
C ARG A 176 10.25 -20.31 12.19
N ILE A 177 10.67 -19.06 12.05
CA ILE A 177 10.14 -18.13 11.06
C ILE A 177 11.22 -17.85 10.05
N VAL A 178 10.92 -18.07 8.79
CA VAL A 178 11.80 -17.74 7.65
C VAL A 178 11.19 -16.57 6.90
N VAL A 179 11.83 -15.40 6.99
CA VAL A 179 11.46 -14.20 6.23
C VAL A 179 12.32 -14.15 4.97
N VAL A 180 11.71 -14.35 3.81
CA VAL A 180 12.38 -14.37 2.51
C VAL A 180 12.20 -13.04 1.81
N GLY A 181 13.33 -12.33 1.62
CA GLY A 181 13.39 -10.97 1.11
C GLY A 181 13.80 -9.97 2.19
N ALA A 182 15.03 -9.45 2.08
CA ALA A 182 15.61 -8.54 3.07
C ALA A 182 15.57 -7.07 2.59
N GLY A 183 14.50 -6.68 1.88
CA GLY A 183 14.13 -5.29 1.61
C GLY A 183 13.49 -4.63 2.83
N LEU A 184 12.93 -3.43 2.65
CA LEU A 184 12.29 -2.65 3.74
C LEU A 184 11.27 -3.46 4.52
N SER A 185 10.31 -4.10 3.84
CA SER A 185 9.24 -4.88 4.48
C SER A 185 9.78 -6.06 5.29
N GLY A 186 10.68 -6.87 4.70
CA GLY A 186 11.20 -8.04 5.40
C GLY A 186 12.03 -7.68 6.62
N VAL A 187 12.80 -6.61 6.56
CA VAL A 187 13.57 -6.09 7.70
C VAL A 187 12.65 -5.59 8.82
N GLU A 188 11.63 -4.80 8.49
CA GLU A 188 10.67 -4.30 9.48
C GLU A 188 9.88 -5.44 10.15
N ILE A 189 9.36 -6.38 9.34
CA ILE A 189 8.62 -7.55 9.84
C ILE A 189 9.48 -8.39 10.80
N ALA A 190 10.68 -8.76 10.38
CA ALA A 190 11.58 -9.56 11.21
C ALA A 190 11.92 -8.86 12.53
N ALA A 191 12.22 -7.55 12.47
CA ALA A 191 12.57 -6.74 13.63
C ALA A 191 11.41 -6.61 14.63
N GLU A 192 10.19 -6.33 14.14
CA GLU A 192 9.02 -6.14 15.00
C GLU A 192 8.58 -7.46 15.62
N MET A 193 8.58 -8.56 14.86
CA MET A 193 8.26 -9.89 15.42
C MET A 193 9.25 -10.33 16.50
N ALA A 194 10.56 -10.15 16.23
CA ALA A 194 11.59 -10.49 17.22
C ALA A 194 11.45 -9.63 18.48
N TYR A 195 11.27 -8.31 18.33
CA TYR A 195 11.10 -7.42 19.48
C TYR A 195 9.87 -7.75 20.31
N TYR A 196 8.73 -7.96 19.66
CA TYR A 196 7.49 -8.32 20.36
C TYR A 196 7.63 -9.62 21.15
N SER A 197 8.14 -10.67 20.51
CA SER A 197 8.33 -11.95 21.16
C SER A 197 9.29 -11.87 22.35
N ASN A 198 10.45 -11.23 22.17
CA ASN A 198 11.42 -11.03 23.26
C ASN A 198 10.78 -10.30 24.45
N LYS A 199 10.02 -9.23 24.20
CA LYS A 199 9.34 -8.47 25.25
C LYS A 199 8.23 -9.23 25.94
N PHE A 200 7.50 -10.06 25.21
CA PHE A 200 6.48 -10.91 25.78
C PHE A 200 7.08 -11.93 26.77
N PHE A 201 8.19 -12.58 26.36
CA PHE A 201 8.85 -13.59 27.21
C PHE A 201 9.54 -12.95 28.41
N GLU A 202 10.22 -11.80 28.24
CA GLU A 202 10.81 -11.06 29.35
C GLU A 202 9.76 -10.73 30.45
N ARG A 203 8.57 -10.26 30.05
CA ARG A 203 7.49 -9.89 30.99
C ARG A 203 6.88 -11.09 31.71
N GLY A 204 6.84 -12.23 31.04
CA GLY A 204 6.27 -13.46 31.59
C GLY A 204 7.26 -14.29 32.40
N ASN A 205 8.54 -13.89 32.51
CA ASN A 205 9.63 -14.70 33.04
C ASN A 205 9.71 -16.09 32.37
N PHE A 206 9.48 -16.14 31.05
CA PHE A 206 9.60 -17.36 30.25
C PHE A 206 10.92 -17.38 29.50
N SER A 207 11.53 -18.55 29.33
CA SER A 207 12.60 -18.76 28.34
C SER A 207 12.01 -19.02 26.97
N CYS A 208 12.53 -18.35 25.93
CA CYS A 208 12.16 -18.61 24.55
C CYS A 208 13.37 -18.78 23.62
N ASP A 209 14.30 -19.64 24.02
CA ASP A 209 15.43 -20.02 23.18
C ASP A 209 15.00 -20.79 21.92
N ASN A 210 13.76 -21.28 21.90
CA ASN A 210 13.19 -22.05 20.81
C ASN A 210 12.60 -21.20 19.68
N LEU A 211 12.46 -19.87 19.85
CA LEU A 211 12.06 -18.99 18.75
C LEU A 211 13.29 -18.60 17.92
N LYS A 212 13.29 -18.97 16.66
CA LYS A 212 14.34 -18.61 15.69
C LYS A 212 13.74 -17.86 14.52
N ILE A 213 14.23 -16.66 14.26
CA ILE A 213 13.85 -15.85 13.10
C ILE A 213 15.04 -15.74 12.16
N SER A 214 14.88 -16.19 10.93
CA SER A 214 15.91 -16.10 9.87
C SER A 214 15.43 -15.12 8.79
N LEU A 215 16.26 -14.14 8.46
CA LEU A 215 16.04 -13.16 7.39
C LEU A 215 16.95 -13.49 6.22
N ILE A 216 16.36 -13.81 5.07
CA ILE A 216 17.05 -14.29 3.88
C ILE A 216 17.15 -13.18 2.85
N SER A 217 18.37 -12.90 2.39
CA SER A 217 18.65 -11.96 1.30
C SER A 217 19.28 -12.67 0.10
N SER A 218 18.73 -12.46 -1.07
CA SER A 218 19.38 -12.87 -2.33
C SER A 218 20.56 -11.96 -2.72
N SER A 219 20.67 -10.80 -2.09
CA SER A 219 21.75 -9.83 -2.30
C SER A 219 22.88 -10.04 -1.29
N VAL A 220 24.05 -9.43 -1.54
CA VAL A 220 25.22 -9.45 -0.64
C VAL A 220 24.96 -8.80 0.72
N THR A 221 23.88 -8.03 0.84
CA THR A 221 23.48 -7.34 2.06
C THR A 221 21.96 -7.30 2.21
N ILE A 222 21.48 -6.94 3.39
CA ILE A 222 20.10 -6.49 3.59
C ILE A 222 19.93 -5.09 3.02
N LEU A 223 18.68 -4.66 2.79
CA LEU A 223 18.35 -3.30 2.34
C LEU A 223 19.17 -2.86 1.10
N PRO A 224 19.23 -3.67 0.03
CA PRO A 224 20.07 -3.36 -1.11
C PRO A 224 19.68 -2.01 -1.74
N GLY A 225 20.69 -1.20 -2.09
CA GLY A 225 20.49 0.13 -2.68
C GLY A 225 20.40 1.28 -1.64
N LEU A 226 20.41 0.98 -0.34
CA LEU A 226 20.47 2.01 0.69
C LEU A 226 21.92 2.34 1.09
N SER A 227 22.10 3.41 1.88
CA SER A 227 23.42 3.84 2.35
C SER A 227 24.09 2.76 3.21
N LYS A 228 25.42 2.63 3.11
CA LYS A 228 26.18 1.67 3.93
C LYS A 228 25.95 1.89 5.42
N GLN A 229 25.83 3.16 5.84
CA GLN A 229 25.57 3.51 7.24
C GLN A 229 24.23 2.97 7.72
N LEU A 230 23.16 3.15 6.93
CA LEU A 230 21.82 2.68 7.28
C LEU A 230 21.77 1.14 7.30
N ILE A 231 22.44 0.48 6.34
CA ILE A 231 22.57 -0.98 6.30
C ILE A 231 23.25 -1.49 7.58
N ASN A 232 24.39 -0.91 7.98
CA ASN A 232 25.13 -1.33 9.16
C ASN A 232 24.31 -1.17 10.45
N ILE A 233 23.68 0.00 10.64
CA ILE A 233 22.79 0.25 11.80
C ILE A 233 21.69 -0.80 11.87
N SER A 234 21.08 -1.11 10.73
CA SER A 234 20.00 -2.10 10.64
C SER A 234 20.48 -3.51 10.95
N GLN A 235 21.64 -3.92 10.40
CA GLN A 235 22.24 -5.24 10.68
C GLN A 235 22.60 -5.42 12.16
N GLU A 236 23.25 -4.42 12.76
CA GLU A 236 23.58 -4.45 14.19
C GLU A 236 22.33 -4.60 15.05
N ARG A 237 21.28 -3.82 14.72
CA ARG A 237 20.03 -3.90 15.46
C ARG A 237 19.33 -5.24 15.30
N LEU A 238 19.25 -5.79 14.09
CA LEU A 238 18.65 -7.11 13.85
C LEU A 238 19.40 -8.21 14.59
N LYS A 239 20.73 -8.19 14.56
CA LYS A 239 21.57 -9.12 15.34
C LYS A 239 21.30 -9.00 16.84
N SER A 240 21.18 -7.78 17.38
CA SER A 240 20.87 -7.55 18.80
C SER A 240 19.48 -8.07 19.20
N LEU A 241 18.57 -8.26 18.26
CA LEU A 241 17.26 -8.88 18.45
C LEU A 241 17.29 -10.41 18.30
N GLY A 242 18.44 -11.02 18.03
CA GLY A 242 18.58 -12.45 17.83
C GLY A 242 18.19 -12.95 16.44
N ILE A 243 18.09 -12.07 15.45
CA ILE A 243 17.73 -12.44 14.09
C ILE A 243 18.95 -13.00 13.34
N ASN A 244 18.80 -14.20 12.77
CA ASN A 244 19.81 -14.80 11.90
C ASN A 244 19.71 -14.20 10.49
N ILE A 245 20.73 -13.50 10.03
CA ILE A 245 20.77 -12.86 8.71
C ILE A 245 21.60 -13.73 7.76
N ILE A 246 20.98 -14.19 6.66
CA ILE A 246 21.61 -15.02 5.64
C ILE A 246 21.54 -14.27 4.31
N THR A 247 22.71 -13.88 3.80
CA THR A 247 22.85 -13.13 2.53
C THR A 247 23.35 -14.02 1.40
N ASN A 248 23.40 -13.52 0.15
CA ASN A 248 23.79 -14.24 -1.06
C ASN A 248 23.04 -15.58 -1.25
N THR A 249 21.79 -15.65 -0.79
CA THR A 249 21.05 -16.90 -0.68
C THR A 249 19.64 -16.72 -1.21
N LYS A 250 19.30 -17.49 -2.26
CA LYS A 250 17.96 -17.47 -2.86
C LYS A 250 17.15 -18.67 -2.37
N LEU A 251 15.85 -18.46 -2.12
CA LEU A 251 14.91 -19.55 -1.93
C LEU A 251 14.73 -20.31 -3.23
N VAL A 252 14.83 -21.64 -3.18
CA VAL A 252 14.68 -22.54 -4.34
C VAL A 252 13.32 -23.24 -4.31
N LYS A 253 12.91 -23.75 -3.15
CA LYS A 253 11.57 -24.36 -2.95
C LYS A 253 11.16 -24.35 -1.48
N VAL A 254 9.87 -24.52 -1.24
CA VAL A 254 9.28 -24.75 0.07
C VAL A 254 8.53 -26.08 0.02
N GLU A 255 8.94 -27.04 0.83
CA GLU A 255 8.37 -28.40 0.82
C GLU A 255 8.59 -29.10 2.17
N ASP A 256 7.61 -29.86 2.62
CA ASP A 256 7.69 -30.74 3.80
C ASP A 256 8.18 -30.05 5.08
N GLY A 257 7.75 -28.79 5.30
CA GLY A 257 8.17 -28.01 6.47
C GLY A 257 9.60 -27.45 6.38
N TYR A 258 10.21 -27.46 5.20
CA TYR A 258 11.55 -26.93 4.95
C TYR A 258 11.57 -25.88 3.82
N CYS A 259 12.37 -24.86 4.02
CA CYS A 259 12.85 -23.96 2.95
C CYS A 259 14.20 -24.48 2.46
N TYR A 260 14.35 -24.64 1.15
CA TYR A 260 15.58 -25.05 0.48
C TYR A 260 16.21 -23.86 -0.25
N PHE A 261 17.53 -23.73 -0.14
CA PHE A 261 18.23 -22.55 -0.61
C PHE A 261 19.32 -22.88 -1.66
N SER A 262 19.66 -21.87 -2.46
CA SER A 262 20.64 -21.97 -3.56
C SER A 262 22.07 -22.34 -3.13
N ASN A 263 22.42 -22.15 -1.87
CA ASN A 263 23.69 -22.54 -1.29
C ASN A 263 23.70 -23.99 -0.75
N GLY A 264 22.67 -24.78 -1.03
CA GLY A 264 22.52 -26.18 -0.58
C GLY A 264 22.01 -26.32 0.86
N THR A 265 21.84 -25.25 1.61
CA THR A 265 21.27 -25.34 2.97
C THR A 265 19.76 -25.53 2.94
N LYS A 266 19.23 -26.15 4.01
CA LYS A 266 17.81 -26.21 4.28
C LYS A 266 17.50 -25.74 5.70
N ILE A 267 16.39 -25.02 5.87
CA ILE A 267 15.92 -24.54 7.17
C ILE A 267 14.49 -25.05 7.37
N ASN A 268 14.23 -25.75 8.48
CA ASN A 268 12.86 -26.07 8.84
C ASN A 268 12.12 -24.81 9.27
N HIS A 269 10.80 -24.79 9.05
CA HIS A 269 9.98 -23.63 9.35
C HIS A 269 8.65 -24.03 9.98
N SER A 270 8.14 -23.18 10.87
CA SER A 270 6.75 -23.12 11.28
C SER A 270 5.97 -22.17 10.35
N PHE A 271 6.63 -21.07 9.96
CA PHE A 271 6.09 -20.03 9.07
C PHE A 271 7.10 -19.57 8.05
N VAL A 272 6.64 -19.31 6.83
CA VAL A 272 7.42 -18.68 5.76
C VAL A 272 6.72 -17.38 5.35
N ILE A 273 7.39 -16.25 5.52
CA ILE A 273 6.91 -14.95 5.11
C ILE A 273 7.66 -14.52 3.85
N PHE A 274 6.94 -14.28 2.76
CA PHE A 274 7.56 -13.88 1.50
C PHE A 274 7.37 -12.38 1.24
N THR A 275 8.50 -11.67 1.09
CA THR A 275 8.57 -10.24 0.79
C THR A 275 9.46 -9.93 -0.43
N GLY A 276 9.64 -10.92 -1.31
CA GLY A 276 10.61 -10.88 -2.40
C GLY A 276 10.23 -10.03 -3.63
N GLY A 277 9.22 -9.19 -3.51
CA GLY A 277 8.84 -8.24 -4.55
C GLY A 277 7.35 -8.04 -4.71
N VAL A 278 7.01 -7.10 -5.58
CA VAL A 278 5.63 -6.73 -5.88
C VAL A 278 5.38 -6.73 -7.38
N GLU A 279 4.13 -6.92 -7.77
CA GLU A 279 3.62 -6.73 -9.12
C GLU A 279 2.36 -5.88 -9.08
N ALA A 280 1.97 -5.29 -10.18
CA ALA A 280 0.75 -4.48 -10.25
C ALA A 280 -0.49 -5.31 -9.92
N SER A 281 -1.52 -4.65 -9.42
CA SER A 281 -2.85 -5.25 -9.27
C SER A 281 -3.33 -5.82 -10.60
N THR A 282 -4.01 -6.97 -10.57
CA THR A 282 -4.50 -7.66 -11.79
C THR A 282 -5.38 -6.80 -12.68
N ILE A 283 -6.02 -5.77 -12.13
CA ILE A 283 -6.88 -4.86 -12.89
C ILE A 283 -6.14 -4.10 -14.01
N THR A 284 -4.81 -4.04 -13.98
CA THR A 284 -4.05 -3.43 -15.08
C THR A 284 -4.14 -4.22 -16.39
N ALA A 285 -4.46 -5.51 -16.32
CA ALA A 285 -4.71 -6.34 -17.50
C ALA A 285 -5.90 -5.85 -18.31
N GLU A 286 -6.88 -5.23 -17.65
CA GLU A 286 -8.11 -4.69 -18.26
C GLU A 286 -7.88 -3.40 -19.09
N LEU A 287 -6.71 -2.80 -18.98
CA LEU A 287 -6.26 -1.74 -19.89
C LEU A 287 -5.39 -2.38 -20.98
N GLU A 288 -6.01 -2.86 -22.06
CA GLU A 288 -5.31 -3.71 -23.04
C GLU A 288 -4.23 -2.95 -23.79
N ASP A 289 -4.51 -1.80 -24.33
CA ASP A 289 -3.65 -1.08 -25.27
C ASP A 289 -2.74 -0.02 -24.61
N VAL A 290 -2.40 -0.15 -23.34
CA VAL A 290 -1.45 0.74 -22.68
C VAL A 290 -0.14 0.05 -22.37
N GLU A 291 0.96 0.80 -22.46
CA GLU A 291 2.29 0.27 -22.16
C GLU A 291 2.42 -0.17 -20.70
N LYS A 292 2.99 -1.38 -20.50
CA LYS A 292 3.24 -1.96 -19.16
C LYS A 292 4.64 -2.54 -19.09
N ASN A 293 5.23 -2.48 -17.90
CA ASN A 293 6.50 -3.18 -17.67
C ASN A 293 6.30 -4.68 -17.38
N GLY A 294 7.39 -5.43 -17.22
CA GLY A 294 7.36 -6.87 -16.91
C GLY A 294 6.70 -7.26 -15.58
N ARG A 295 6.31 -6.28 -14.74
CA ARG A 295 5.54 -6.46 -13.50
C ARG A 295 4.10 -6.00 -13.62
N GLY A 296 3.63 -5.72 -14.84
CA GLY A 296 2.28 -5.27 -15.14
C GLY A 296 1.99 -3.82 -14.69
N GLN A 297 3.00 -3.05 -14.28
CA GLN A 297 2.82 -1.65 -13.94
C GLN A 297 2.66 -0.81 -15.21
N ILE A 298 1.69 0.09 -15.21
CA ILE A 298 1.36 0.97 -16.33
C ILE A 298 2.45 2.03 -16.48
N VAL A 299 3.01 2.19 -17.66
CA VAL A 299 3.96 3.26 -17.99
C VAL A 299 3.16 4.55 -18.17
N VAL A 300 3.60 5.62 -17.48
CA VAL A 300 2.95 6.93 -17.56
C VAL A 300 3.92 8.01 -18.01
N ASN A 301 3.36 9.05 -18.62
CA ASN A 301 4.10 10.25 -18.96
C ASN A 301 4.34 11.15 -17.72
N GLU A 302 4.98 12.30 -17.92
CA GLU A 302 5.28 13.27 -16.86
C GLU A 302 4.04 13.93 -16.23
N TYR A 303 2.85 13.74 -16.81
CA TYR A 303 1.57 14.23 -16.31
C TYR A 303 0.75 13.15 -15.59
N MET A 304 1.30 11.95 -15.45
CA MET A 304 0.66 10.74 -14.90
C MET A 304 -0.42 10.14 -15.82
N GLN A 305 -0.46 10.51 -17.11
CA GLN A 305 -1.36 9.95 -18.11
C GLN A 305 -0.75 8.68 -18.73
N THR A 306 -1.62 7.77 -19.19
CA THR A 306 -1.21 6.66 -20.04
C THR A 306 -0.80 7.18 -21.43
N ASP A 307 -0.04 6.37 -22.16
CA ASP A 307 0.48 6.72 -23.49
C ASP A 307 -0.61 6.88 -24.55
N LYS A 308 -1.68 6.11 -24.45
CA LYS A 308 -2.75 6.05 -25.47
C LYS A 308 -3.98 6.92 -25.13
N TYR A 309 -4.32 7.03 -23.85
CA TYR A 309 -5.55 7.69 -23.40
C TYR A 309 -5.23 8.88 -22.47
N GLU A 310 -5.37 10.10 -23.01
CA GLU A 310 -5.10 11.31 -22.22
C GLU A 310 -6.01 11.48 -20.99
N ASN A 311 -7.21 10.89 -21.02
CA ASN A 311 -8.17 10.94 -19.93
C ASN A 311 -8.03 9.79 -18.93
N ILE A 312 -7.03 8.90 -19.10
CA ILE A 312 -6.73 7.81 -18.17
C ILE A 312 -5.37 8.04 -17.51
N PHE A 313 -5.37 8.12 -16.20
CA PHE A 313 -4.21 8.33 -15.35
C PHE A 313 -3.87 7.06 -14.56
N ALA A 314 -2.58 6.82 -14.31
CA ALA A 314 -2.16 5.76 -13.39
C ALA A 314 -1.18 6.34 -12.35
N ILE A 315 -1.41 6.00 -11.06
CA ILE A 315 -0.72 6.63 -9.94
C ILE A 315 -0.36 5.63 -8.83
N GLY A 316 0.63 5.99 -8.04
CA GLY A 316 1.13 5.13 -6.96
C GLY A 316 1.81 3.88 -7.49
N ASP A 317 1.77 2.80 -6.70
CA ASP A 317 2.53 1.58 -6.96
C ASP A 317 2.12 0.83 -8.24
N ILE A 318 0.94 1.13 -8.80
CA ILE A 318 0.44 0.51 -10.04
C ILE A 318 1.12 1.08 -11.30
N ALA A 319 1.83 2.21 -11.18
CA ALA A 319 2.44 2.94 -12.28
C ALA A 319 3.97 2.91 -12.25
N VAL A 320 4.59 2.95 -13.42
CA VAL A 320 6.02 3.22 -13.59
C VAL A 320 6.20 4.73 -13.66
N ILE A 321 6.59 5.32 -12.54
CA ILE A 321 6.72 6.77 -12.38
C ILE A 321 8.20 7.16 -12.47
N LYS A 322 8.53 8.14 -13.30
CA LYS A 322 9.88 8.68 -13.46
C LYS A 322 9.96 10.09 -12.88
N ASN A 323 11.11 10.43 -12.32
CA ASN A 323 11.42 11.82 -11.98
C ASN A 323 11.92 12.59 -13.22
N ARG A 324 12.20 13.90 -13.07
CA ARG A 324 12.69 14.74 -14.20
C ARG A 324 14.04 14.31 -14.77
N LYS A 325 14.79 13.47 -14.08
CA LYS A 325 16.05 12.89 -14.56
C LYS A 325 15.83 11.58 -15.34
N GLY A 326 14.59 11.10 -15.47
CA GLY A 326 14.24 9.83 -16.09
C GLY A 326 14.46 8.63 -15.17
N GLU A 327 14.82 8.82 -13.91
CA GLU A 327 15.01 7.74 -12.94
C GLU A 327 13.65 7.18 -12.48
N ILE A 328 13.51 5.85 -12.49
CA ILE A 328 12.28 5.18 -12.01
C ILE A 328 12.24 5.27 -10.49
N MET A 329 11.13 5.79 -10.00
CA MET A 329 10.88 5.93 -8.56
C MET A 329 10.37 4.62 -7.95
N PRO A 330 10.89 4.21 -6.78
CA PRO A 330 10.43 2.99 -6.13
C PRO A 330 9.00 3.15 -5.59
N PRO A 331 8.18 2.06 -5.61
CA PRO A 331 6.86 2.06 -4.99
C PRO A 331 6.94 2.39 -3.49
N ASN A 332 6.35 3.49 -3.06
CA ASN A 332 6.24 3.89 -1.65
C ASN A 332 5.18 4.97 -1.43
N VAL A 333 4.89 5.25 -0.16
CA VAL A 333 3.86 6.23 0.25
C VAL A 333 4.15 7.65 -0.26
N THR A 334 5.42 8.09 -0.29
CA THR A 334 5.79 9.43 -0.77
C THR A 334 5.47 9.59 -2.26
N ILE A 335 5.84 8.60 -3.07
CA ILE A 335 5.56 8.61 -4.52
C ILE A 335 4.06 8.50 -4.78
N ALA A 336 3.35 7.65 -4.03
CA ALA A 336 1.90 7.54 -4.10
C ALA A 336 1.21 8.88 -3.78
N ARG A 337 1.68 9.62 -2.76
CA ARG A 337 1.20 10.95 -2.40
C ARG A 337 1.41 11.96 -3.52
N ILE A 338 2.62 12.04 -4.06
CA ILE A 338 2.97 13.04 -5.09
C ILE A 338 2.18 12.76 -6.37
N SER A 339 2.24 11.53 -6.88
CA SER A 339 1.55 11.15 -8.12
C SER A 339 0.03 11.31 -8.01
N GLY A 340 -0.56 10.96 -6.85
CA GLY A 340 -1.99 11.16 -6.60
C GLY A 340 -2.39 12.62 -6.60
N THR A 341 -1.61 13.47 -5.92
CA THR A 341 -1.84 14.93 -5.91
C THR A 341 -1.71 15.53 -7.31
N ASP A 342 -0.67 15.15 -8.05
CA ASP A 342 -0.41 15.72 -9.38
C ASP A 342 -1.45 15.26 -10.40
N ALA A 343 -1.85 13.99 -10.39
CA ALA A 343 -2.92 13.49 -11.26
C ALA A 343 -4.27 14.14 -10.95
N GLY A 344 -4.62 14.27 -9.66
CA GLY A 344 -5.85 14.96 -9.27
C GLY A 344 -5.90 16.42 -9.78
N LYS A 345 -4.80 17.15 -9.67
CA LYS A 345 -4.67 18.51 -10.23
C LYS A 345 -4.74 18.51 -11.75
N ASN A 346 -4.10 17.55 -12.42
CA ASN A 346 -4.09 17.47 -13.87
C ASN A 346 -5.48 17.14 -14.43
N VAL A 347 -6.26 16.28 -13.76
CA VAL A 347 -7.67 16.06 -14.13
C VAL A 347 -8.47 17.36 -14.04
N LEU A 348 -8.32 18.14 -12.96
CA LEU A 348 -8.98 19.45 -12.83
C LEU A 348 -8.52 20.45 -13.90
N ASN A 349 -7.22 20.49 -14.19
CA ASN A 349 -6.70 21.34 -15.24
C ASN A 349 -7.26 20.98 -16.62
N MET A 350 -7.41 19.69 -16.94
CA MET A 350 -8.06 19.25 -18.18
C MET A 350 -9.52 19.67 -18.24
N ILE A 351 -10.26 19.55 -17.14
CA ILE A 351 -11.67 19.98 -17.06
C ILE A 351 -11.80 21.48 -17.30
N ASP A 352 -10.86 22.26 -16.77
CA ASP A 352 -10.83 23.73 -16.89
C ASP A 352 -10.16 24.23 -18.18
N GLY A 353 -9.62 23.36 -19.04
CA GLY A 353 -8.84 23.75 -20.24
C GLY A 353 -7.52 24.43 -19.92
N LYS A 354 -6.93 24.15 -18.74
CA LYS A 354 -5.63 24.69 -18.28
C LYS A 354 -4.47 23.77 -18.64
N SER A 355 -3.25 24.33 -18.64
CA SER A 355 -2.03 23.55 -18.87
C SER A 355 -1.78 22.53 -17.76
N LEU A 356 -1.30 21.34 -18.14
CA LEU A 356 -0.97 20.27 -17.22
C LEU A 356 0.33 20.56 -16.45
N ILE A 357 0.43 20.03 -15.25
CA ILE A 357 1.59 20.16 -14.36
C ILE A 357 2.47 18.92 -14.51
N LYS A 358 3.73 19.11 -14.88
CA LYS A 358 4.73 18.05 -14.90
C LYS A 358 5.07 17.60 -13.49
N SER A 359 4.87 16.33 -13.21
CA SER A 359 5.25 15.73 -11.95
C SER A 359 6.78 15.65 -11.80
N ASN A 360 7.26 15.80 -10.58
CA ASN A 360 8.67 15.65 -10.27
C ASN A 360 8.80 14.96 -8.89
N PRO A 361 8.48 13.68 -8.80
CA PRO A 361 8.55 12.98 -7.54
C PRO A 361 9.99 12.87 -7.04
N LYS A 362 10.16 13.13 -5.74
CA LYS A 362 11.43 13.01 -5.02
C LYS A 362 11.19 12.26 -3.72
N LEU A 363 12.19 11.52 -3.28
CA LEU A 363 12.18 10.89 -1.96
C LEU A 363 12.72 11.90 -0.94
N ASP A 364 11.91 12.24 0.05
CA ASP A 364 12.31 13.12 1.17
C ASP A 364 13.17 12.37 2.20
N GLY A 365 13.23 11.04 2.12
CA GLY A 365 14.00 10.17 3.00
C GLY A 365 13.39 8.78 3.14
N ILE A 366 14.07 7.93 3.90
CA ILE A 366 13.64 6.58 4.22
C ILE A 366 13.74 6.40 5.73
N LEU A 367 12.69 5.87 6.35
CA LEU A 367 12.64 5.53 7.77
C LEU A 367 12.20 4.07 7.93
N ILE A 368 12.98 3.26 8.62
CA ILE A 368 12.82 1.83 8.80
C ILE A 368 12.56 1.53 10.28
N ALA A 369 11.44 0.87 10.60
CA ALA A 369 11.18 0.38 11.94
C ALA A 369 12.08 -0.83 12.25
N LEU A 370 12.76 -0.81 13.38
CA LEU A 370 13.71 -1.84 13.77
C LEU A 370 13.40 -2.43 15.17
N GLY A 371 12.13 -2.63 15.43
CA GLY A 371 11.60 -3.24 16.63
C GLY A 371 11.35 -2.27 17.79
N GLY A 372 10.09 -2.21 18.25
CA GLY A 372 9.66 -1.40 19.37
C GLY A 372 9.73 0.10 19.11
N LYS A 373 10.44 0.85 19.98
CA LYS A 373 10.66 2.30 19.83
C LYS A 373 12.03 2.60 19.24
N TYR A 374 12.47 1.81 18.26
CA TYR A 374 13.73 1.98 17.57
C TYR A 374 13.49 1.99 16.05
N ALA A 375 14.03 2.97 15.37
CA ALA A 375 14.05 3.08 13.91
C ALA A 375 15.42 3.55 13.44
N ALA A 376 15.68 3.45 12.15
CA ALA A 376 16.80 4.10 11.50
C ALA A 376 16.33 4.72 10.20
N GLY A 377 16.99 5.76 9.72
CA GLY A 377 16.61 6.37 8.46
C GLY A 377 17.62 7.39 7.95
N ASP A 378 17.53 7.62 6.64
CA ASP A 378 18.24 8.70 5.96
C ASP A 378 17.22 9.78 5.60
N ILE A 379 17.45 11.00 6.03
CA ILE A 379 16.60 12.16 5.80
C ILE A 379 17.27 13.05 4.75
N PHE A 380 16.56 13.32 3.65
CA PHE A 380 17.02 14.09 2.49
C PHE A 380 18.34 13.61 1.88
N GLY A 381 18.75 12.34 2.13
CA GLY A 381 20.05 11.83 1.69
C GLY A 381 21.27 12.47 2.37
N LEU A 382 21.06 13.30 3.41
CA LEU A 382 22.12 14.09 4.07
C LEU A 382 22.35 13.66 5.51
N LEU A 383 21.34 13.23 6.22
CA LEU A 383 21.40 12.94 7.66
C LEU A 383 20.89 11.54 7.96
N THR A 384 21.75 10.68 8.50
CA THR A 384 21.33 9.40 9.04
C THR A 384 20.95 9.54 10.52
N VAL A 385 19.73 9.16 10.86
CA VAL A 385 19.19 9.15 12.23
C VAL A 385 18.90 7.73 12.69
N LYS A 386 19.04 7.47 14.01
CA LYS A 386 18.76 6.15 14.59
C LYS A 386 18.14 6.23 15.98
N GLY A 387 17.61 5.10 16.44
CA GLY A 387 17.08 4.94 17.78
C GLY A 387 15.70 5.58 17.95
N ARG A 388 15.45 6.09 19.17
CA ARG A 388 14.17 6.68 19.53
C ARG A 388 13.84 7.95 18.74
N ILE A 389 14.84 8.75 18.39
CA ILE A 389 14.65 9.97 17.58
C ILE A 389 14.09 9.60 16.20
N ALA A 390 14.69 8.65 15.51
CA ALA A 390 14.20 8.17 14.20
C ALA A 390 12.79 7.58 14.32
N TYR A 391 12.48 6.87 15.40
CA TYR A 391 11.16 6.34 15.69
C TYR A 391 10.11 7.45 15.86
N GLU A 392 10.39 8.49 16.64
CA GLU A 392 9.46 9.61 16.83
C GLU A 392 9.24 10.40 15.54
N ILE A 393 10.28 10.56 14.70
CA ILE A 393 10.13 11.15 13.36
C ILE A 393 9.20 10.28 12.48
N LYS A 394 9.42 8.96 12.44
CA LYS A 394 8.54 8.02 11.69
C LYS A 394 7.10 8.13 12.16
N LYS A 395 6.87 8.14 13.48
CA LYS A 395 5.56 8.29 14.09
C LYS A 395 4.90 9.64 13.76
N TYR A 396 5.68 10.72 13.73
CA TYR A 396 5.18 12.04 13.34
C TYR A 396 4.73 12.05 11.87
N VAL A 397 5.56 11.53 10.95
CA VAL A 397 5.23 11.43 9.53
C VAL A 397 3.93 10.65 9.32
N PHE A 398 3.79 9.48 9.95
CA PHE A 398 2.57 8.69 9.90
C PHE A 398 1.36 9.44 10.48
N SER A 399 1.53 10.06 11.64
CA SER A 399 0.48 10.82 12.32
C SER A 399 0.00 12.03 11.49
N SER A 400 0.92 12.69 10.78
CA SER A 400 0.61 13.82 9.90
C SER A 400 -0.30 13.43 8.73
N TYR A 401 -0.17 12.20 8.23
CA TYR A 401 -1.08 11.65 7.24
C TYR A 401 -2.43 11.25 7.85
N ARG A 402 -2.41 10.49 8.95
CA ARG A 402 -3.59 9.86 9.54
C ARG A 402 -4.54 10.86 10.22
N LYS A 403 -4.03 11.81 10.98
CA LYS A 403 -4.84 12.76 11.75
C LYS A 403 -5.87 13.55 10.92
N PRO A 404 -5.54 14.13 9.74
CA PRO A 404 -6.52 14.81 8.90
C PRO A 404 -7.64 13.88 8.42
N LEU A 405 -7.33 12.62 8.10
CA LEU A 405 -8.32 11.64 7.67
C LEU A 405 -9.26 11.25 8.80
N LEU A 406 -8.77 11.09 10.03
CA LEU A 406 -9.60 10.81 11.20
C LEU A 406 -10.58 11.97 11.51
N LYS A 407 -10.18 13.21 11.25
CA LYS A 407 -11.11 14.35 11.38
C LYS A 407 -12.27 14.24 10.38
N LEU A 408 -11.97 13.88 9.13
CA LEU A 408 -12.99 13.64 8.09
C LEU A 408 -13.90 12.47 8.46
N ILE A 409 -13.35 11.35 8.92
CA ILE A 409 -14.13 10.21 9.40
C ILE A 409 -15.10 10.61 10.50
N LYS A 410 -14.66 11.40 11.47
CA LYS A 410 -15.53 11.89 12.54
C LYS A 410 -16.70 12.71 11.99
N VAL A 411 -16.46 13.58 11.00
CA VAL A 411 -17.52 14.35 10.32
C VAL A 411 -18.46 13.41 9.57
N GLY A 412 -17.93 12.46 8.78
CA GLY A 412 -18.72 11.49 8.04
C GLY A 412 -19.57 10.61 8.94
N TYR A 413 -19.00 10.12 10.04
CA TYR A 413 -19.73 9.31 11.03
C TYR A 413 -20.89 10.08 11.66
N ASN A 414 -20.69 11.38 11.94
CA ASN A 414 -21.77 12.23 12.45
C ASN A 414 -22.88 12.47 11.40
N LYS A 415 -22.54 12.52 10.11
CA LYS A 415 -23.54 12.58 9.03
C LYS A 415 -24.31 11.26 8.93
N LEU A 416 -23.59 10.11 8.96
CA LEU A 416 -24.22 8.78 8.88
C LEU A 416 -25.23 8.55 10.01
N LYS A 417 -24.97 9.03 11.23
CA LYS A 417 -25.92 8.89 12.36
C LYS A 417 -27.20 9.72 12.22
N ARG A 418 -27.26 10.64 11.25
CA ARG A 418 -28.42 11.50 11.01
C ARG A 418 -29.29 11.03 9.85
N LEU A 419 -28.84 10.01 9.11
CA LEU A 419 -29.62 9.28 8.08
C LEU A 419 -30.49 8.20 8.73
#